data_287352d9717060eca2ce8ab85c2353ff
#
_entry.id   287352d9717060eca2ce8ab85c2353ff
#
_cell.length_a   1.000
_cell.length_b   1.000
_cell.length_c   1.000
_cell.angle_alpha   90.00
_cell.angle_beta   90.00
_cell.angle_gamma   90.00
#
_symmetry.space_group_name_H-M   'P 1'
#
loop_
_entity.id
_entity.type
_entity.pdbx_description
1 polymer ?
#
loop_
_entity_poly.entity_id
_entity_poly.type
_entity_poly.pdbx_seq_one_letter_code
_entity_poly.pdbx_strand_id
1 'polypeptide(L)'
;MKPKILVSRKISDGAEEILKKEFDVTLNLEDKPYTYEELIKLVNEYDGLISTSFDKLDKNFFDNLKGKLKIIGHVGVGYDNIHTQSAKEKNIKVSNTPNVLNDAVAEITILLILASSRRVGEAYNLVKSNTWKDHRPDITKLMVGNEITGKTLGIIGMGRIGQIVADRARAFKMKIVYYNRNKLSNDLEKDATYYPDLKSMLPNCDYVSLHTPATSETKNIINSEILKLFPKHSVFINTSRGSTVDDNALIEALQNKKIYGAGLDVFNNEPNLDKRYLELENCFVLPHVGSATHETRLAMSMLAVDNIKCFFSQKPLLSEVV
;
A
#
# COMPACT_ATOMS: atom_id res chain seq x y z
N MET A 1 13.40 19.70 30.48
CA MET A 1 12.46 18.52 30.48
C MET A 1 12.62 17.82 29.15
N LYS A 2 12.52 16.48 29.13
CA LYS A 2 12.50 15.74 27.88
C LYS A 2 11.18 16.03 27.12
N PRO A 3 11.21 16.16 25.78
CA PRO A 3 9.97 16.27 24.99
C PRO A 3 9.07 15.05 25.21
N LYS A 4 7.75 15.27 25.20
CA LYS A 4 6.76 14.22 25.38
C LYS A 4 6.31 13.68 24.01
N ILE A 5 6.41 12.36 23.82
CA ILE A 5 6.06 11.69 22.56
C ILE A 5 4.93 10.70 22.81
N LEU A 6 3.86 10.81 22.03
CA LEU A 6 2.80 9.82 21.96
C LEU A 6 3.08 8.87 20.79
N VAL A 7 2.94 7.58 21.02
CA VAL A 7 2.97 6.55 19.98
C VAL A 7 1.57 5.97 19.86
N SER A 8 0.88 6.24 18.73
CA SER A 8 -0.54 5.91 18.57
C SER A 8 -0.83 4.40 18.46
N ARG A 9 0.12 3.65 17.93
CA ARG A 9 0.03 2.20 17.72
C ARG A 9 1.36 1.54 18.09
N LYS A 10 1.33 0.26 18.41
CA LYS A 10 2.55 -0.51 18.64
C LYS A 10 3.50 -0.40 17.45
N ILE A 11 4.75 -0.03 17.71
CA ILE A 11 5.86 -0.04 16.75
C ILE A 11 6.90 -1.11 17.13
N SER A 12 7.96 -1.26 16.35
CA SER A 12 8.99 -2.27 16.66
C SER A 12 9.67 -2.01 18.00
N ASP A 13 9.87 -3.08 18.79
CA ASP A 13 10.43 -2.99 20.15
C ASP A 13 11.75 -2.22 20.19
N GLY A 14 12.66 -2.46 19.24
CA GLY A 14 13.93 -1.74 19.16
C GLY A 14 13.77 -0.21 18.99
N ALA A 15 12.74 0.23 18.27
CA ALA A 15 12.43 1.65 18.12
C ALA A 15 11.81 2.24 19.40
N GLU A 16 10.93 1.49 20.08
CA GLU A 16 10.37 1.88 21.37
C GLU A 16 11.42 2.05 22.45
N GLU A 17 12.41 1.16 22.49
CA GLU A 17 13.53 1.26 23.44
C GLU A 17 14.38 2.54 23.24
N ILE A 18 14.62 2.91 21.99
CA ILE A 18 15.33 4.15 21.67
C ILE A 18 14.51 5.37 22.10
N LEU A 19 13.22 5.37 21.82
CA LEU A 19 12.34 6.47 22.25
C LEU A 19 12.37 6.65 23.77
N LYS A 20 12.22 5.57 24.55
CA LYS A 20 12.24 5.61 26.03
C LYS A 20 13.55 6.18 26.60
N LYS A 21 14.68 5.92 25.95
CA LYS A 21 15.98 6.45 26.39
C LYS A 21 16.06 7.98 26.20
N GLU A 22 15.51 8.50 25.10
CA GLU A 22 15.72 9.89 24.70
C GLU A 22 14.57 10.83 25.07
N PHE A 23 13.34 10.33 25.20
CA PHE A 23 12.12 11.11 25.38
C PHE A 23 11.30 10.66 26.59
N ASP A 24 10.33 11.49 26.97
CA ASP A 24 9.21 11.10 27.84
C ASP A 24 8.11 10.51 26.95
N VAL A 25 7.95 9.19 26.95
CA VAL A 25 7.18 8.45 25.93
C VAL A 25 5.98 7.76 26.52
N THR A 26 4.83 7.95 25.91
CA THR A 26 3.64 7.13 26.12
C THR A 26 3.48 6.17 24.95
N LEU A 27 3.62 4.87 25.22
CA LEU A 27 3.45 3.79 24.25
C LEU A 27 2.05 3.19 24.35
N ASN A 28 1.50 2.78 23.21
CA ASN A 28 0.29 1.97 23.15
C ASN A 28 0.65 0.48 23.18
N LEU A 29 0.91 -0.05 24.39
CA LEU A 29 1.44 -1.40 24.58
C LEU A 29 0.46 -2.50 24.17
N GLU A 30 -0.85 -2.25 24.29
CA GLU A 30 -1.90 -3.22 23.94
C GLU A 30 -2.24 -3.17 22.44
N ASP A 31 -1.67 -2.23 21.70
CA ASP A 31 -1.98 -1.95 20.29
C ASP A 31 -3.49 -1.73 20.03
N LYS A 32 -4.21 -1.27 21.03
CA LYS A 32 -5.63 -0.93 20.90
C LYS A 32 -5.77 0.43 20.20
N PRO A 33 -6.45 0.51 19.06
CA PRO A 33 -6.67 1.78 18.38
C PRO A 33 -7.34 2.79 19.30
N TYR A 34 -6.78 4.01 19.38
CA TYR A 34 -7.51 5.12 19.98
C TYR A 34 -8.71 5.48 19.11
N THR A 35 -9.81 5.84 19.74
CA THR A 35 -10.89 6.53 19.01
C THR A 35 -10.37 7.88 18.52
N TYR A 36 -11.09 8.46 17.55
CA TYR A 36 -10.70 9.75 16.98
C TYR A 36 -10.63 10.86 18.05
N GLU A 37 -11.62 10.89 18.96
CA GLU A 37 -11.74 11.84 20.05
C GLU A 37 -10.65 11.63 21.12
N GLU A 38 -10.35 10.37 21.45
CA GLU A 38 -9.26 10.03 22.38
C GLU A 38 -7.90 10.51 21.83
N LEU A 39 -7.63 10.26 20.55
CA LEU A 39 -6.37 10.68 19.92
C LEU A 39 -6.22 12.21 19.95
N ILE A 40 -7.27 12.96 19.60
CA ILE A 40 -7.25 14.44 19.67
C ILE A 40 -7.00 14.91 21.09
N LYS A 41 -7.68 14.31 22.07
CA LYS A 41 -7.52 14.69 23.48
C LYS A 41 -6.10 14.44 23.99
N LEU A 42 -5.58 13.24 23.71
CA LEU A 42 -4.25 12.85 24.16
C LEU A 42 -3.16 13.71 23.51
N VAL A 43 -3.20 13.87 22.19
CA VAL A 43 -2.12 14.54 21.44
C VAL A 43 -1.88 15.99 21.87
N ASN A 44 -2.89 16.65 22.47
CA ASN A 44 -2.77 18.00 22.99
C ASN A 44 -1.80 18.12 24.19
N GLU A 45 -1.42 17.01 24.83
CA GLU A 45 -0.49 16.97 25.95
C GLU A 45 0.95 16.65 25.51
N TYR A 46 1.19 16.39 24.20
CA TYR A 46 2.45 15.90 23.67
C TYR A 46 3.11 16.89 22.70
N ASP A 47 4.46 16.85 22.67
CA ASP A 47 5.28 17.64 21.75
C ASP A 47 5.45 16.95 20.38
N GLY A 48 5.36 15.61 20.32
CA GLY A 48 5.46 14.82 19.11
C GLY A 48 4.49 13.64 19.10
N LEU A 49 4.11 13.23 17.91
CA LEU A 49 3.27 12.06 17.64
C LEU A 49 4.00 11.11 16.69
N ILE A 50 4.08 9.83 17.02
CA ILE A 50 4.35 8.77 16.05
C ILE A 50 3.01 8.18 15.66
N SER A 51 2.62 8.35 14.39
CA SER A 51 1.35 7.93 13.82
C SER A 51 1.53 6.82 12.78
N THR A 52 0.43 6.14 12.47
CA THR A 52 0.36 5.11 11.42
C THR A 52 -0.73 5.44 10.41
N SER A 53 -0.86 4.65 9.34
CA SER A 53 -1.91 4.80 8.33
C SER A 53 -3.33 4.59 8.88
N PHE A 54 -3.48 4.03 10.08
CA PHE A 54 -4.77 3.85 10.74
C PHE A 54 -5.27 5.10 11.48
N ASP A 55 -4.39 6.07 11.72
CA ASP A 55 -4.73 7.30 12.42
C ASP A 55 -5.32 8.31 11.43
N LYS A 56 -6.52 8.79 11.68
CA LYS A 56 -7.16 9.81 10.86
C LYS A 56 -6.73 11.20 11.32
N LEU A 57 -5.77 11.81 10.62
CA LEU A 57 -5.22 13.14 10.90
C LEU A 57 -5.72 14.16 9.86
N ASP A 58 -7.04 14.25 9.74
CA ASP A 58 -7.71 15.14 8.78
C ASP A 58 -7.71 16.61 9.23
N LYS A 59 -8.35 17.47 8.44
CA LYS A 59 -8.46 18.89 8.76
C LYS A 59 -9.06 19.12 10.15
N ASN A 60 -10.14 18.38 10.50
CA ASN A 60 -10.80 18.55 11.80
C ASN A 60 -9.90 18.11 12.97
N PHE A 61 -9.03 17.10 12.78
CA PHE A 61 -8.00 16.75 13.77
C PHE A 61 -7.14 17.97 14.09
N PHE A 62 -6.59 18.62 13.07
CA PHE A 62 -5.74 19.82 13.26
C PHE A 62 -6.51 21.00 13.85
N ASP A 63 -7.75 21.25 13.43
CA ASP A 63 -8.58 22.34 13.94
C ASP A 63 -8.83 22.21 15.46
N ASN A 64 -8.85 21.01 16.00
CA ASN A 64 -9.02 20.72 17.43
C ASN A 64 -7.71 20.68 18.23
N LEU A 65 -6.56 20.88 17.62
CA LEU A 65 -5.30 20.98 18.33
C LEU A 65 -5.18 22.33 19.04
N LYS A 66 -5.00 22.28 20.37
CA LYS A 66 -4.88 23.48 21.25
C LYS A 66 -3.45 23.70 21.72
N GLY A 67 -2.48 22.86 21.25
CA GLY A 67 -1.38 22.84 22.06
C GLY A 67 0.02 22.69 21.49
N LYS A 68 0.70 21.70 21.99
CA LYS A 68 2.16 21.59 21.98
C LYS A 68 2.72 20.81 20.82
N LEU A 69 1.85 20.13 20.05
CA LEU A 69 2.31 19.26 18.97
C LEU A 69 3.14 20.04 17.96
N LYS A 70 4.36 19.57 17.71
CA LYS A 70 5.34 20.23 16.83
C LYS A 70 5.74 19.35 15.65
N ILE A 71 5.66 18.02 15.83
CA ILE A 71 6.08 17.07 14.82
C ILE A 71 5.24 15.81 14.83
N ILE A 72 4.97 15.27 13.64
CA ILE A 72 4.36 13.97 13.40
C ILE A 72 5.37 13.12 12.64
N GLY A 73 5.84 12.03 13.24
CA GLY A 73 6.63 10.99 12.59
C GLY A 73 5.68 9.89 12.10
N HIS A 74 5.37 9.87 10.81
CA HIS A 74 4.41 8.92 10.26
C HIS A 74 5.08 7.62 9.82
N VAL A 75 4.67 6.49 10.40
CA VAL A 75 5.14 5.14 10.02
C VAL A 75 4.36 4.67 8.79
N GLY A 76 4.74 5.13 7.62
CA GLY A 76 4.14 4.87 6.33
C GLY A 76 4.78 5.69 5.22
N VAL A 77 4.72 5.25 3.97
CA VAL A 77 5.13 6.06 2.81
C VAL A 77 4.00 6.99 2.38
N GLY A 78 2.80 6.45 2.22
CA GLY A 78 1.63 7.26 1.92
C GLY A 78 1.14 7.98 3.17
N TYR A 79 0.80 9.23 3.03
CA TYR A 79 0.32 10.12 4.10
C TYR A 79 -1.03 10.78 3.73
N ASP A 80 -1.79 10.11 2.91
CA ASP A 80 -3.13 10.53 2.46
C ASP A 80 -4.16 10.62 3.60
N ASN A 81 -3.87 9.99 4.74
CA ASN A 81 -4.60 10.13 6.00
C ASN A 81 -4.23 11.40 6.80
N ILE A 82 -3.23 12.20 6.36
CA ILE A 82 -2.75 13.42 7.04
C ILE A 82 -3.07 14.64 6.19
N HIS A 83 -3.81 15.61 6.75
CA HIS A 83 -4.08 16.89 6.09
C HIS A 83 -2.88 17.84 6.19
N THR A 84 -1.91 17.67 5.29
CA THR A 84 -0.60 18.33 5.32
C THR A 84 -0.70 19.85 5.28
N GLN A 85 -1.70 20.42 4.59
CA GLN A 85 -1.91 21.86 4.55
C GLN A 85 -2.20 22.44 5.96
N SER A 86 -3.08 21.79 6.72
CA SER A 86 -3.37 22.22 8.11
C SER A 86 -2.18 22.03 9.04
N ALA A 87 -1.38 20.97 8.83
CA ALA A 87 -0.12 20.78 9.57
C ALA A 87 0.82 21.98 9.34
N LYS A 88 1.02 22.35 8.08
CA LYS A 88 1.85 23.50 7.69
C LYS A 88 1.35 24.83 8.29
N GLU A 89 0.05 25.09 8.22
CA GLU A 89 -0.58 26.32 8.78
C GLU A 89 -0.38 26.42 10.30
N LYS A 90 -0.30 25.29 11.01
CA LYS A 90 -0.02 25.22 12.44
C LYS A 90 1.47 25.08 12.79
N ASN A 91 2.36 25.16 11.80
CA ASN A 91 3.81 24.95 11.96
C ASN A 91 4.15 23.59 12.58
N ILE A 92 3.36 22.54 12.29
CA ILE A 92 3.61 21.19 12.69
C ILE A 92 4.35 20.47 11.56
N LYS A 93 5.57 20.00 11.82
CA LYS A 93 6.34 19.22 10.87
C LYS A 93 5.76 17.82 10.70
N VAL A 94 5.79 17.30 9.49
CA VAL A 94 5.37 15.93 9.15
C VAL A 94 6.50 15.24 8.43
N SER A 95 6.87 14.05 8.88
CA SER A 95 7.79 13.15 8.19
C SER A 95 7.09 11.82 7.89
N ASN A 96 7.57 11.10 6.88
CA ASN A 96 7.12 9.76 6.52
C ASN A 96 8.29 8.78 6.43
N THR A 97 8.07 7.53 5.99
CA THR A 97 9.12 6.51 5.94
C THR A 97 9.34 5.97 4.52
N PRO A 98 9.81 6.80 3.57
CA PRO A 98 10.07 6.38 2.20
C PRO A 98 11.28 5.46 2.11
N ASN A 99 11.39 4.73 0.99
CA ASN A 99 12.48 3.85 0.58
C ASN A 99 12.61 2.53 1.35
N VAL A 100 12.36 2.50 2.63
CA VAL A 100 12.62 1.35 3.52
C VAL A 100 11.65 0.17 3.33
N LEU A 101 10.52 0.37 2.62
CA LEU A 101 9.52 -0.68 2.42
C LEU A 101 9.37 -1.12 0.95
N ASN A 102 10.13 -0.52 0.03
CA ASN A 102 9.92 -0.71 -1.40
C ASN A 102 10.04 -2.18 -1.83
N ASP A 103 11.05 -2.88 -1.29
CA ASP A 103 11.31 -4.28 -1.59
C ASP A 103 10.19 -5.19 -1.09
N ALA A 104 9.75 -5.00 0.15
CA ALA A 104 8.67 -5.81 0.73
C ALA A 104 7.35 -5.65 -0.06
N VAL A 105 6.97 -4.42 -0.44
CA VAL A 105 5.77 -4.18 -1.26
C VAL A 105 5.91 -4.81 -2.64
N ALA A 106 7.10 -4.76 -3.25
CA ALA A 106 7.33 -5.41 -4.53
C ALA A 106 7.25 -6.95 -4.43
N GLU A 107 7.65 -7.54 -3.29
CA GLU A 107 7.48 -8.98 -3.03
C GLU A 107 6.01 -9.38 -2.97
N ILE A 108 5.20 -8.63 -2.22
CA ILE A 108 3.74 -8.86 -2.17
C ILE A 108 3.10 -8.65 -3.55
N THR A 109 3.57 -7.69 -4.34
CA THR A 109 3.07 -7.50 -5.71
C THR A 109 3.32 -8.74 -6.57
N ILE A 110 4.53 -9.30 -6.55
CA ILE A 110 4.87 -10.53 -7.28
C ILE A 110 4.09 -11.73 -6.73
N LEU A 111 3.95 -11.83 -5.40
CA LEU A 111 3.10 -12.86 -4.79
C LEU A 111 1.67 -12.79 -5.32
N LEU A 112 1.06 -11.60 -5.35
CA LEU A 112 -0.30 -11.40 -5.85
C LEU A 112 -0.43 -11.75 -7.34
N ILE A 113 0.56 -11.41 -8.17
CA ILE A 113 0.62 -11.83 -9.58
C ILE A 113 0.57 -13.36 -9.68
N LEU A 114 1.45 -14.05 -8.95
CA LEU A 114 1.53 -15.51 -8.96
C LEU A 114 0.27 -16.16 -8.37
N ALA A 115 -0.20 -15.67 -7.22
CA ALA A 115 -1.36 -16.22 -6.52
C ALA A 115 -2.63 -16.11 -7.36
N SER A 116 -2.87 -14.96 -7.99
CA SER A 116 -4.04 -14.76 -8.86
C SER A 116 -3.94 -15.55 -10.17
N SER A 117 -2.73 -15.62 -10.76
CA SER A 117 -2.50 -16.42 -11.98
C SER A 117 -2.73 -17.90 -11.78
N ARG A 118 -2.33 -18.42 -10.63
CA ARG A 118 -2.32 -19.86 -10.31
C ARG A 118 -3.48 -20.31 -9.42
N ARG A 119 -4.47 -19.43 -9.18
CA ARG A 119 -5.66 -19.71 -8.36
C ARG A 119 -5.31 -20.24 -6.96
N VAL A 120 -4.27 -19.65 -6.34
CA VAL A 120 -3.71 -20.15 -5.07
C VAL A 120 -4.75 -20.13 -3.94
N GLY A 121 -5.59 -19.11 -3.85
CA GLY A 121 -6.65 -19.01 -2.83
C GLY A 121 -7.64 -20.17 -2.91
N GLU A 122 -8.12 -20.48 -4.11
CA GLU A 122 -9.02 -21.60 -4.35
C GLU A 122 -8.35 -22.95 -4.05
N ALA A 123 -7.12 -23.13 -4.53
CA ALA A 123 -6.35 -24.35 -4.29
C ALA A 123 -6.08 -24.57 -2.78
N TYR A 124 -5.73 -23.51 -2.07
CA TYR A 124 -5.54 -23.54 -0.62
C TYR A 124 -6.83 -23.94 0.11
N ASN A 125 -7.96 -23.30 -0.24
CA ASN A 125 -9.25 -23.60 0.36
C ASN A 125 -9.72 -25.04 0.09
N LEU A 126 -9.49 -25.55 -1.10
CA LEU A 126 -9.81 -26.94 -1.47
C LEU A 126 -9.10 -27.96 -0.55
N VAL A 127 -7.83 -27.71 -0.22
CA VAL A 127 -7.07 -28.56 0.70
C VAL A 127 -7.54 -28.34 2.15
N LYS A 128 -7.70 -27.10 2.58
CA LYS A 128 -8.06 -26.76 3.97
C LYS A 128 -9.45 -27.23 4.35
N SER A 129 -10.41 -27.20 3.44
CA SER A 129 -11.77 -27.73 3.65
C SER A 129 -11.85 -29.26 3.62
N ASN A 130 -10.74 -29.96 3.34
CA ASN A 130 -10.69 -31.42 3.18
C ASN A 130 -11.61 -31.98 2.08
N THR A 131 -11.94 -31.13 1.09
CA THR A 131 -12.80 -31.52 -0.05
C THR A 131 -12.02 -32.01 -1.26
N TRP A 132 -10.70 -31.86 -1.27
CA TRP A 132 -9.85 -32.31 -2.37
C TRP A 132 -10.01 -33.79 -2.69
N LYS A 133 -10.21 -34.64 -1.71
CA LYS A 133 -10.45 -36.10 -1.87
C LYS A 133 -11.69 -36.42 -2.71
N ASP A 134 -12.68 -35.49 -2.73
CA ASP A 134 -13.94 -35.67 -3.44
C ASP A 134 -13.84 -35.21 -4.91
N HIS A 135 -12.74 -34.52 -5.25
CA HIS A 135 -12.46 -34.04 -6.58
C HIS A 135 -11.44 -34.95 -7.25
N ARG A 136 -11.91 -35.89 -8.08
CA ARG A 136 -10.99 -36.62 -8.98
C ARG A 136 -10.42 -35.61 -9.96
N PRO A 137 -9.09 -35.45 -10.04
CA PRO A 137 -8.49 -34.46 -10.91
C PRO A 137 -8.74 -34.83 -12.38
N ASP A 138 -9.65 -34.09 -13.01
CA ASP A 138 -9.55 -33.89 -14.44
C ASP A 138 -8.35 -32.96 -14.65
N ILE A 139 -7.24 -33.55 -15.07
CA ILE A 139 -5.96 -32.87 -15.26
C ILE A 139 -6.07 -31.62 -16.15
N THR A 140 -7.12 -31.55 -16.96
CA THR A 140 -7.35 -30.44 -17.91
C THR A 140 -8.21 -29.32 -17.34
N LYS A 141 -8.85 -29.50 -16.19
CA LYS A 141 -9.83 -28.56 -15.64
C LYS A 141 -9.58 -28.15 -14.20
N LEU A 142 -9.07 -29.07 -13.37
CA LEU A 142 -8.89 -28.80 -11.93
C LEU A 142 -7.77 -27.78 -11.69
N MET A 143 -8.12 -26.62 -11.13
CA MET A 143 -7.18 -25.57 -10.72
C MET A 143 -6.19 -25.12 -11.81
N VAL A 144 -6.58 -25.26 -13.09
CA VAL A 144 -5.76 -24.79 -14.20
C VAL A 144 -5.71 -23.25 -14.17
N GLY A 145 -4.50 -22.71 -14.01
CA GLY A 145 -4.21 -21.28 -14.05
C GLY A 145 -3.37 -20.89 -15.27
N ASN A 146 -2.82 -19.70 -15.25
CA ASN A 146 -2.01 -19.14 -16.33
C ASN A 146 -0.53 -19.09 -15.94
N GLU A 147 0.36 -19.25 -16.91
CA GLU A 147 1.78 -18.93 -16.77
C GLU A 147 2.00 -17.43 -16.91
N ILE A 148 3.02 -16.91 -16.19
CA ILE A 148 3.43 -15.52 -16.31
C ILE A 148 4.62 -15.31 -17.25
N THR A 149 5.35 -16.40 -17.57
CA THR A 149 6.51 -16.38 -18.46
C THR A 149 6.15 -15.87 -19.85
N GLY A 150 6.89 -14.88 -20.32
CA GLY A 150 6.69 -14.26 -21.64
C GLY A 150 5.48 -13.33 -21.76
N LYS A 151 4.71 -13.18 -20.69
CA LYS A 151 3.54 -12.29 -20.61
C LYS A 151 3.94 -10.83 -20.41
N THR A 152 3.01 -9.93 -20.71
CA THR A 152 3.21 -8.48 -20.57
C THR A 152 2.65 -7.99 -19.25
N LEU A 153 3.51 -7.34 -18.44
CA LEU A 153 3.12 -6.61 -17.23
C LEU A 153 3.03 -5.11 -17.53
N GLY A 154 1.84 -4.54 -17.44
CA GLY A 154 1.61 -3.10 -17.46
C GLY A 154 1.73 -2.52 -16.04
N ILE A 155 2.61 -1.55 -15.85
CA ILE A 155 2.82 -0.87 -14.57
C ILE A 155 2.23 0.54 -14.65
N ILE A 156 1.18 0.79 -13.86
CA ILE A 156 0.61 2.14 -13.70
C ILE A 156 1.30 2.80 -12.51
N GLY A 157 2.23 3.72 -12.78
CA GLY A 157 3.05 4.34 -11.75
C GLY A 157 4.40 3.65 -11.56
N MET A 158 5.27 3.63 -12.56
CA MET A 158 6.63 3.07 -12.48
C MET A 158 7.58 4.01 -11.73
N GLY A 159 7.23 4.30 -10.45
CA GLY A 159 8.07 4.98 -9.47
C GLY A 159 9.04 4.02 -8.79
N ARG A 160 9.46 4.32 -7.54
CA ARG A 160 10.41 3.47 -6.79
C ARG A 160 9.98 2.01 -6.68
N ILE A 161 8.75 1.76 -6.23
CA ILE A 161 8.21 0.40 -6.08
C ILE A 161 7.98 -0.24 -7.46
N GLY A 162 7.36 0.49 -8.39
CA GLY A 162 7.09 -0.03 -9.73
C GLY A 162 8.36 -0.46 -10.49
N GLN A 163 9.49 0.23 -10.31
CA GLN A 163 10.78 -0.16 -10.89
C GLN A 163 11.30 -1.46 -10.29
N ILE A 164 11.19 -1.66 -8.97
CA ILE A 164 11.60 -2.91 -8.32
C ILE A 164 10.69 -4.06 -8.75
N VAL A 165 9.38 -3.83 -8.87
CA VAL A 165 8.44 -4.81 -9.42
C VAL A 165 8.82 -5.19 -10.85
N ALA A 166 9.14 -4.20 -11.70
CA ALA A 166 9.60 -4.43 -13.06
C ALA A 166 10.87 -5.32 -13.10
N ASP A 167 11.85 -5.04 -12.23
CA ASP A 167 13.10 -5.82 -12.18
C ASP A 167 12.82 -7.28 -11.76
N ARG A 168 11.94 -7.50 -10.78
CA ARG A 168 11.54 -8.85 -10.36
C ARG A 168 10.73 -9.57 -11.43
N ALA A 169 9.83 -8.87 -12.10
CA ALA A 169 9.03 -9.45 -13.19
C ALA A 169 9.89 -9.87 -14.39
N ARG A 170 10.97 -9.13 -14.68
CA ARG A 170 11.97 -9.52 -15.70
C ARG A 170 12.62 -10.86 -15.39
N ALA A 171 12.87 -11.19 -14.12
CA ALA A 171 13.40 -12.49 -13.73
C ALA A 171 12.46 -13.65 -14.10
N PHE A 172 11.15 -13.39 -14.17
CA PHE A 172 10.14 -14.29 -14.72
C PHE A 172 9.97 -14.20 -16.24
N LYS A 173 10.88 -13.50 -16.93
CA LYS A 173 10.83 -13.26 -18.39
C LYS A 173 9.57 -12.51 -18.85
N MET A 174 8.96 -11.69 -17.99
CA MET A 174 7.84 -10.83 -18.39
C MET A 174 8.35 -9.64 -19.20
N LYS A 175 7.55 -9.22 -20.18
CA LYS A 175 7.76 -7.95 -20.89
C LYS A 175 7.17 -6.82 -20.05
N ILE A 176 7.87 -5.69 -19.93
CA ILE A 176 7.43 -4.57 -19.11
C ILE A 176 6.95 -3.43 -20.02
N VAL A 177 5.74 -2.98 -19.77
CA VAL A 177 5.21 -1.73 -20.31
C VAL A 177 4.74 -0.85 -19.16
N TYR A 178 4.76 0.47 -19.32
CA TYR A 178 4.35 1.32 -18.21
C TYR A 178 3.70 2.63 -18.65
N TYR A 179 2.88 3.16 -17.73
CA TYR A 179 2.31 4.49 -17.80
C TYR A 179 2.74 5.32 -16.59
N ASN A 180 3.27 6.51 -16.86
CA ASN A 180 3.55 7.57 -15.90
C ASN A 180 3.10 8.91 -16.50
N ARG A 181 2.87 9.93 -15.67
CA ARG A 181 2.66 11.31 -16.12
C ARG A 181 3.82 11.81 -17.01
N ASN A 182 5.04 11.44 -16.63
CA ASN A 182 6.26 11.76 -17.38
C ASN A 182 7.01 10.46 -17.68
N LYS A 183 7.58 10.38 -18.88
CA LYS A 183 8.47 9.29 -19.26
C LYS A 183 9.70 9.28 -18.34
N LEU A 184 10.15 8.09 -17.95
CA LEU A 184 11.37 7.91 -17.19
C LEU A 184 12.62 8.19 -18.06
N SER A 185 13.75 8.46 -17.41
CA SER A 185 15.05 8.44 -18.09
C SER A 185 15.39 7.02 -18.56
N ASN A 186 16.21 6.91 -19.60
CA ASN A 186 16.58 5.61 -20.18
C ASN A 186 17.18 4.65 -19.14
N ASP A 187 17.98 5.16 -18.19
CA ASP A 187 18.60 4.35 -17.13
C ASP A 187 17.56 3.71 -16.20
N LEU A 188 16.47 4.43 -15.93
CA LEU A 188 15.37 3.94 -15.09
C LEU A 188 14.34 3.12 -15.88
N GLU A 189 14.14 3.47 -17.15
CA GLU A 189 13.24 2.78 -18.08
C GLU A 189 13.77 1.38 -18.42
N LYS A 190 15.09 1.26 -18.59
CA LYS A 190 15.77 0.03 -19.07
C LYS A 190 15.13 -0.42 -20.40
N ASP A 191 14.60 -1.64 -20.45
CA ASP A 191 13.92 -2.24 -21.61
C ASP A 191 12.39 -2.11 -21.57
N ALA A 192 11.83 -1.34 -20.62
CA ALA A 192 10.39 -1.13 -20.53
C ALA A 192 9.89 -0.19 -21.64
N THR A 193 8.67 -0.43 -22.13
CA THR A 193 8.03 0.43 -23.11
C THR A 193 7.12 1.43 -22.45
N TYR A 194 7.38 2.72 -22.65
CA TYR A 194 6.52 3.81 -22.17
C TYR A 194 5.24 3.96 -23.02
N TYR A 195 4.12 4.17 -22.35
CA TYR A 195 2.87 4.58 -22.96
C TYR A 195 2.40 5.92 -22.40
N PRO A 196 2.01 6.89 -23.25
CA PRO A 196 1.58 8.22 -22.79
C PRO A 196 0.19 8.23 -22.15
N ASP A 197 -0.59 7.18 -22.34
CA ASP A 197 -1.96 7.04 -21.80
C ASP A 197 -2.33 5.58 -21.56
N LEU A 198 -3.33 5.37 -20.66
CA LEU A 198 -3.81 4.04 -20.32
C LEU A 198 -4.54 3.34 -21.45
N LYS A 199 -5.21 4.08 -22.34
CA LYS A 199 -6.02 3.48 -23.43
C LYS A 199 -5.16 2.74 -24.42
N SER A 200 -3.98 3.27 -24.71
CA SER A 200 -3.01 2.63 -25.61
C SER A 200 -2.24 1.49 -24.95
N MET A 201 -2.02 1.55 -23.63
CA MET A 201 -1.28 0.54 -22.88
C MET A 201 -2.09 -0.71 -22.57
N LEU A 202 -3.25 -0.53 -21.96
CA LEU A 202 -4.02 -1.61 -21.32
C LEU A 202 -4.41 -2.76 -22.24
N PRO A 203 -4.81 -2.54 -23.51
CA PRO A 203 -5.15 -3.64 -24.43
C PRO A 203 -3.99 -4.62 -24.69
N ASN A 204 -2.75 -4.22 -24.38
CA ASN A 204 -1.54 -5.03 -24.59
C ASN A 204 -1.05 -5.75 -23.34
N CYS A 205 -1.79 -5.65 -22.21
CA CYS A 205 -1.34 -6.16 -20.90
C CYS A 205 -2.03 -7.46 -20.53
N ASP A 206 -1.26 -8.49 -20.21
CA ASP A 206 -1.77 -9.70 -19.56
C ASP A 206 -1.96 -9.48 -18.04
N TYR A 207 -1.12 -8.64 -17.45
CA TYR A 207 -1.14 -8.24 -16.04
C TYR A 207 -1.05 -6.73 -15.92
N VAL A 208 -1.78 -6.15 -14.99
CA VAL A 208 -1.74 -4.71 -14.71
C VAL A 208 -1.52 -4.49 -13.22
N SER A 209 -0.44 -3.82 -12.87
CA SER A 209 -0.10 -3.52 -11.47
C SER A 209 -0.10 -2.02 -11.20
N LEU A 210 -0.78 -1.61 -10.11
CA LEU A 210 -1.00 -0.22 -9.75
C LEU A 210 -0.09 0.20 -8.60
N HIS A 211 0.71 1.25 -8.83
CA HIS A 211 1.70 1.79 -7.89
C HIS A 211 1.66 3.32 -7.79
N THR A 212 0.49 3.92 -8.02
CA THR A 212 0.31 5.36 -7.89
C THR A 212 -0.05 5.75 -6.45
N PRO A 213 0.36 6.93 -5.95
CA PRO A 213 -0.15 7.46 -4.71
C PRO A 213 -1.65 7.79 -4.84
N ALA A 214 -2.36 7.87 -3.71
CA ALA A 214 -3.72 8.40 -3.67
C ALA A 214 -3.69 9.93 -3.72
N THR A 215 -4.20 10.49 -4.80
CA THR A 215 -4.38 11.94 -5.01
C THR A 215 -5.74 12.19 -5.64
N SER A 216 -6.14 13.47 -5.79
CA SER A 216 -7.36 13.84 -6.53
C SER A 216 -7.36 13.31 -7.97
N GLU A 217 -6.18 13.27 -8.62
CA GLU A 217 -6.05 12.82 -10.01
C GLU A 217 -6.05 11.29 -10.15
N THR A 218 -5.64 10.57 -9.11
CA THR A 218 -5.57 9.09 -9.13
C THR A 218 -6.75 8.43 -8.45
N LYS A 219 -7.64 9.21 -7.82
CA LYS A 219 -8.89 8.69 -7.27
C LYS A 219 -9.73 8.02 -8.38
N ASN A 220 -10.09 6.75 -8.15
CA ASN A 220 -10.83 5.94 -9.12
C ASN A 220 -10.18 5.94 -10.53
N ILE A 221 -8.85 5.98 -10.60
CA ILE A 221 -8.14 5.87 -11.88
C ILE A 221 -8.47 4.53 -12.57
N ILE A 222 -8.75 3.49 -11.77
CA ILE A 222 -9.33 2.22 -12.25
C ILE A 222 -10.84 2.28 -12.01
N ASN A 223 -11.57 2.58 -13.06
CA ASN A 223 -13.02 2.69 -13.08
C ASN A 223 -13.61 1.83 -14.21
N SER A 224 -14.93 1.89 -14.42
CA SER A 224 -15.62 1.07 -15.41
C SER A 224 -15.13 1.29 -16.85
N GLU A 225 -14.78 2.52 -17.20
CA GLU A 225 -14.29 2.85 -18.55
C GLU A 225 -12.87 2.30 -18.78
N ILE A 226 -12.03 2.38 -17.77
CA ILE A 226 -10.69 1.82 -17.81
C ILE A 226 -10.72 0.29 -17.81
N LEU A 227 -11.57 -0.34 -17.00
CA LEU A 227 -11.71 -1.80 -16.96
C LEU A 227 -12.23 -2.41 -18.27
N LYS A 228 -12.97 -1.66 -19.09
CA LYS A 228 -13.38 -2.10 -20.45
C LYS A 228 -12.20 -2.28 -21.41
N LEU A 229 -11.06 -1.65 -21.12
CA LEU A 229 -9.86 -1.73 -21.95
C LEU A 229 -8.99 -2.95 -21.63
N PHE A 230 -9.26 -3.61 -20.51
CA PHE A 230 -8.51 -4.80 -20.09
C PHE A 230 -8.88 -6.00 -20.96
N PRO A 231 -7.90 -6.77 -21.47
CA PRO A 231 -8.16 -8.05 -22.08
C PRO A 231 -8.88 -9.00 -21.11
N LYS A 232 -9.79 -9.84 -21.61
CA LYS A 232 -10.56 -10.77 -20.77
C LYS A 232 -9.68 -11.72 -19.94
N HIS A 233 -8.48 -12.03 -20.42
CA HIS A 233 -7.52 -12.91 -19.74
C HIS A 233 -6.64 -12.17 -18.74
N SER A 234 -6.76 -10.85 -18.61
CA SER A 234 -5.85 -10.06 -17.78
C SER A 234 -6.15 -10.19 -16.28
N VAL A 235 -5.12 -9.96 -15.49
CA VAL A 235 -5.17 -9.93 -14.02
C VAL A 235 -4.80 -8.53 -13.53
N PHE A 236 -5.62 -7.98 -12.64
CA PHE A 236 -5.38 -6.69 -12.01
C PHE A 236 -4.76 -6.85 -10.61
N ILE A 237 -3.72 -6.07 -10.30
CA ILE A 237 -3.01 -6.09 -9.01
C ILE A 237 -3.00 -4.69 -8.38
N ASN A 238 -3.39 -4.59 -7.12
CA ASN A 238 -3.32 -3.34 -6.37
C ASN A 238 -2.63 -3.52 -5.01
N THR A 239 -1.46 -2.92 -4.87
CA THR A 239 -0.68 -2.80 -3.64
C THR A 239 -0.43 -1.33 -3.28
N SER A 240 -1.20 -0.40 -3.87
CA SER A 240 -1.06 1.05 -3.65
C SER A 240 -2.06 1.57 -2.62
N ARG A 241 -3.26 1.95 -3.05
CA ARG A 241 -4.37 2.41 -2.20
C ARG A 241 -5.72 1.94 -2.75
N GLY A 242 -6.66 1.62 -1.87
CA GLY A 242 -8.03 1.27 -2.25
C GLY A 242 -8.73 2.39 -3.03
N SER A 243 -8.58 3.64 -2.59
CA SER A 243 -9.22 4.82 -3.20
C SER A 243 -8.85 5.09 -4.66
N THR A 244 -7.83 4.40 -5.19
CA THR A 244 -7.45 4.47 -6.61
C THR A 244 -8.34 3.60 -7.50
N VAL A 245 -9.22 2.79 -6.91
CA VAL A 245 -10.11 1.84 -7.60
C VAL A 245 -11.56 2.16 -7.26
N ASP A 246 -12.42 2.12 -8.26
CA ASP A 246 -13.86 2.05 -8.06
C ASP A 246 -14.25 0.61 -7.76
N ASP A 247 -14.58 0.33 -6.48
CA ASP A 247 -14.94 -1.02 -6.01
C ASP A 247 -16.10 -1.61 -6.80
N ASN A 248 -17.16 -0.83 -7.09
CA ASN A 248 -18.31 -1.33 -7.83
C ASN A 248 -17.91 -1.78 -9.23
N ALA A 249 -17.10 -0.98 -9.91
CA ALA A 249 -16.64 -1.29 -11.25
C ALA A 249 -15.75 -2.55 -11.28
N LEU A 250 -14.83 -2.69 -10.32
CA LEU A 250 -13.93 -3.85 -10.25
C LEU A 250 -14.70 -5.12 -9.89
N ILE A 251 -15.59 -5.05 -8.89
CA ILE A 251 -16.43 -6.19 -8.47
C ILE A 251 -17.29 -6.65 -9.64
N GLU A 252 -17.97 -5.74 -10.35
CA GLU A 252 -18.76 -6.07 -11.54
C GLU A 252 -17.90 -6.73 -12.63
N ALA A 253 -16.69 -6.23 -12.87
CA ALA A 253 -15.79 -6.80 -13.87
C ALA A 253 -15.37 -8.23 -13.51
N LEU A 254 -15.11 -8.50 -12.22
CA LEU A 254 -14.76 -9.85 -11.72
C LEU A 254 -15.96 -10.81 -11.77
N GLN A 255 -17.13 -10.39 -11.27
CA GLN A 255 -18.37 -11.19 -11.29
C GLN A 255 -18.77 -11.61 -12.70
N ASN A 256 -18.71 -10.66 -13.64
CA ASN A 256 -19.06 -10.90 -15.04
C ASN A 256 -17.90 -11.50 -15.87
N LYS A 257 -16.78 -11.85 -15.22
CA LYS A 257 -15.58 -12.40 -15.89
C LYS A 257 -15.12 -11.55 -17.09
N LYS A 258 -15.24 -10.22 -16.96
CA LYS A 258 -14.72 -9.25 -17.93
C LYS A 258 -13.19 -9.22 -17.91
N ILE A 259 -12.60 -9.50 -16.73
CA ILE A 259 -11.18 -9.78 -16.53
C ILE A 259 -11.03 -11.16 -15.87
N TYR A 260 -9.86 -11.76 -15.97
CA TYR A 260 -9.59 -13.09 -15.43
C TYR A 260 -9.64 -13.11 -13.91
N GLY A 261 -9.00 -12.13 -13.25
CA GLY A 261 -8.96 -12.08 -11.80
C GLY A 261 -8.29 -10.81 -11.27
N ALA A 262 -8.22 -10.71 -9.95
CA ALA A 262 -7.50 -9.64 -9.26
C ALA A 262 -6.72 -10.17 -8.05
N GLY A 263 -5.62 -9.46 -7.71
CA GLY A 263 -4.86 -9.61 -6.48
C GLY A 263 -4.79 -8.27 -5.73
N LEU A 264 -5.37 -8.20 -4.54
CA LEU A 264 -5.54 -6.95 -3.82
C LEU A 264 -4.93 -7.04 -2.41
N ASP A 265 -4.08 -6.08 -2.06
CA ASP A 265 -3.56 -5.91 -0.70
C ASP A 265 -4.19 -4.69 0.01
N VAL A 266 -4.95 -3.87 -0.74
CA VAL A 266 -5.52 -2.60 -0.25
C VAL A 266 -6.95 -2.42 -0.71
N PHE A 267 -7.78 -1.76 0.12
CA PHE A 267 -9.22 -1.60 -0.09
C PHE A 267 -9.70 -0.21 0.31
N ASN A 268 -10.86 0.20 -0.18
CA ASN A 268 -11.57 1.31 0.42
C ASN A 268 -12.09 0.91 1.82
N ASN A 269 -12.11 1.88 2.73
CA ASN A 269 -12.61 1.73 4.10
C ASN A 269 -11.91 0.65 4.94
N GLU A 270 -10.62 0.41 4.73
CA GLU A 270 -9.86 -0.50 5.59
C GLU A 270 -10.06 -0.20 7.09
N PRO A 271 -10.22 -1.21 7.95
CA PRO A 271 -10.24 -2.66 7.65
C PRO A 271 -11.60 -3.20 7.18
N ASN A 272 -12.62 -2.37 7.02
CA ASN A 272 -13.99 -2.75 6.66
C ASN A 272 -14.17 -2.73 5.13
N LEU A 273 -13.46 -3.63 4.43
CA LEU A 273 -13.56 -3.76 2.98
C LEU A 273 -14.97 -4.18 2.52
N ASP A 274 -15.30 -3.94 1.26
CA ASP A 274 -16.54 -4.42 0.66
C ASP A 274 -16.59 -5.95 0.67
N LYS A 275 -17.57 -6.51 1.37
CA LYS A 275 -17.70 -7.96 1.59
C LYS A 275 -17.87 -8.76 0.29
N ARG A 276 -18.36 -8.13 -0.78
CA ARG A 276 -18.50 -8.78 -2.10
C ARG A 276 -17.16 -9.31 -2.63
N TYR A 277 -16.03 -8.68 -2.28
CA TYR A 277 -14.71 -9.22 -2.62
C TYR A 277 -14.44 -10.61 -2.02
N LEU A 278 -14.98 -10.90 -0.85
CA LEU A 278 -14.80 -12.19 -0.16
C LEU A 278 -15.57 -13.34 -0.79
N GLU A 279 -16.56 -13.02 -1.64
CA GLU A 279 -17.39 -13.98 -2.35
C GLU A 279 -16.81 -14.34 -3.75
N LEU A 280 -15.75 -13.64 -4.19
CA LEU A 280 -15.17 -13.80 -5.52
C LEU A 280 -14.03 -14.82 -5.48
N GLU A 281 -14.22 -15.97 -6.12
CA GLU A 281 -13.15 -16.99 -6.26
C GLU A 281 -11.94 -16.46 -7.06
N ASN A 282 -12.17 -15.57 -8.02
CA ASN A 282 -11.14 -14.97 -8.87
C ASN A 282 -10.53 -13.67 -8.29
N CYS A 283 -10.70 -13.42 -7.00
CA CYS A 283 -10.07 -12.30 -6.29
C CYS A 283 -9.25 -12.81 -5.12
N PHE A 284 -7.91 -12.69 -5.20
CA PHE A 284 -7.02 -13.04 -4.10
C PHE A 284 -6.75 -11.80 -3.26
N VAL A 285 -7.10 -11.85 -1.96
CA VAL A 285 -7.08 -10.69 -1.06
C VAL A 285 -6.09 -10.88 0.09
N LEU A 286 -5.38 -9.81 0.44
CA LEU A 286 -4.48 -9.72 1.60
C LEU A 286 -4.85 -8.51 2.46
N PRO A 287 -4.61 -8.52 3.78
CA PRO A 287 -5.07 -7.49 4.71
C PRO A 287 -4.03 -6.36 4.89
N HIS A 288 -3.61 -5.69 3.80
CA HIS A 288 -2.65 -4.59 3.78
C HIS A 288 -1.31 -4.96 4.45
N VAL A 289 -0.70 -6.03 3.95
CA VAL A 289 0.55 -6.60 4.49
C VAL A 289 1.78 -6.29 3.63
N GLY A 290 1.68 -5.41 2.65
CA GLY A 290 2.78 -5.07 1.73
C GLY A 290 4.10 -4.74 2.41
N SER A 291 4.08 -4.12 3.61
CA SER A 291 5.28 -3.80 4.38
C SER A 291 5.47 -4.70 5.62
N ALA A 292 4.75 -5.81 5.76
CA ALA A 292 4.70 -6.60 6.97
C ALA A 292 5.83 -7.65 7.04
N THR A 293 7.07 -7.21 7.03
CA THR A 293 8.23 -8.03 7.41
C THR A 293 8.88 -7.45 8.67
N HIS A 294 9.60 -8.27 9.43
CA HIS A 294 10.31 -7.81 10.64
C HIS A 294 11.29 -6.70 10.32
N GLU A 295 12.08 -6.87 9.27
CA GLU A 295 13.11 -5.93 8.83
C GLU A 295 12.49 -4.60 8.39
N THR A 296 11.45 -4.67 7.57
CA THR A 296 10.77 -3.47 7.05
C THR A 296 10.07 -2.70 8.17
N ARG A 297 9.33 -3.39 9.05
CA ARG A 297 8.64 -2.75 10.18
C ARG A 297 9.63 -2.10 11.15
N LEU A 298 10.77 -2.74 11.40
CA LEU A 298 11.84 -2.14 12.20
C LEU A 298 12.41 -0.91 11.49
N ALA A 299 12.77 -1.00 10.22
CA ALA A 299 13.33 0.12 9.46
C ALA A 299 12.38 1.31 9.38
N MET A 300 11.08 1.08 9.15
CA MET A 300 10.05 2.13 9.17
C MET A 300 9.96 2.78 10.55
N SER A 301 9.88 1.99 11.62
CA SER A 301 9.80 2.49 12.99
C SER A 301 11.03 3.32 13.35
N MET A 302 12.23 2.83 13.00
CA MET A 302 13.49 3.53 13.23
C MET A 302 13.56 4.86 12.49
N LEU A 303 13.18 4.90 11.21
CA LEU A 303 13.20 6.13 10.42
C LEU A 303 12.22 7.19 10.98
N ALA A 304 11.04 6.78 11.46
CA ALA A 304 10.11 7.68 12.12
C ALA A 304 10.70 8.24 13.42
N VAL A 305 11.33 7.40 14.25
CA VAL A 305 12.02 7.80 15.48
C VAL A 305 13.18 8.74 15.18
N ASP A 306 13.99 8.44 14.18
CA ASP A 306 15.13 9.28 13.80
C ASP A 306 14.69 10.66 13.29
N ASN A 307 13.56 10.77 12.59
CA ASN A 307 12.98 12.08 12.25
C ASN A 307 12.56 12.86 13.51
N ILE A 308 11.92 12.22 14.49
CA ILE A 308 11.59 12.86 15.79
C ILE A 308 12.88 13.35 16.48
N LYS A 309 13.93 12.53 16.51
CA LYS A 309 15.25 12.91 17.08
C LYS A 309 15.89 14.08 16.34
N CYS A 310 15.89 14.05 15.02
CA CYS A 310 16.40 15.15 14.20
C CYS A 310 15.70 16.46 14.54
N PHE A 311 14.37 16.44 14.61
CA PHE A 311 13.57 17.62 14.93
C PHE A 311 13.95 18.24 16.28
N PHE A 312 13.96 17.45 17.35
CA PHE A 312 14.28 17.98 18.70
C PHE A 312 15.76 18.29 18.89
N SER A 313 16.64 17.77 18.04
CA SER A 313 18.05 18.15 17.97
C SER A 313 18.32 19.32 17.03
N GLN A 314 17.29 19.97 16.47
CA GLN A 314 17.37 21.08 15.51
C GLN A 314 18.18 20.71 14.24
N LYS A 315 18.10 19.45 13.81
CA LYS A 315 18.70 18.96 12.56
C LYS A 315 17.63 18.86 11.47
N PRO A 316 18.02 18.92 10.21
CA PRO A 316 17.10 18.65 9.10
C PRO A 316 16.45 17.26 9.24
N LEU A 317 15.17 17.16 8.92
CA LEU A 317 14.47 15.86 8.89
C LEU A 317 15.03 15.00 7.75
N LEU A 318 15.08 13.68 7.99
CA LEU A 318 15.56 12.71 7.00
C LEU A 318 14.56 12.51 5.85
N SER A 319 13.28 12.75 6.12
CA SER A 319 12.20 12.53 5.16
C SER A 319 11.02 13.47 5.47
N GLU A 320 11.25 14.76 5.30
CA GLU A 320 10.24 15.79 5.53
C GLU A 320 9.16 15.76 4.44
N VAL A 321 7.91 15.86 4.87
CA VAL A 321 6.73 16.00 4.00
C VAL A 321 6.28 17.46 3.96
N VAL A 322 6.21 18.13 5.13
CA VAL A 322 5.91 19.55 5.30
C VAL A 322 6.58 20.09 6.55
#